data_b43c3a17572490ef97de3a05861abdc7
#
_entry.id   b43c3a17572490ef97de3a05861abdc7
#
_cell.length_a   1.000
_cell.length_b   1.000
_cell.length_c   1.000
_cell.angle_alpha   90.00
_cell.angle_beta   90.00
_cell.angle_gamma   90.00
#
_symmetry.space_group_name_H-M   'P 1'
#
loop_
_entity.id
_entity.type
_entity.pdbx_description
1 polymer ?
#
loop_
_entity_poly.entity_id
_entity_poly.type
_entity_poly.pdbx_seq_one_letter_code
_entity_poly.pdbx_strand_id
1 'polypeptide(L)'
;MDNIRDEIIQNVKEKFEADSNVIGLVLAGSSFNNSGINKNSDIDFVVVTISPGGQFEFYHDKGIWVEIFYEDEERIKKCFEDNDEIMINCFKDGRILIDNKGLLGELKKSAMDIVEDYEISDYNLKRLKYRLQVILLKIKNAYLKKDLDKLIFLCMYVFPHLIRGLYIINHKIPPTLGLWYDRDRILKLEGGDLLVNLFEAIKNSSSKQDIDEIYNIFMQLNNLLDSKTGGAFKGWKDKRKEHFQTFL
;
A
#
# COMPACT_ATOMS: atom_id res chain seq x y z
N MET A 1 -17.66 7.73 20.84
CA MET A 1 -17.30 6.82 19.73
C MET A 1 -15.98 6.10 20.01
N ASP A 2 -15.03 6.73 20.64
CA ASP A 2 -13.77 6.08 21.02
C ASP A 2 -14.01 4.84 21.88
N ASN A 3 -15.03 4.87 22.74
CA ASN A 3 -15.41 3.75 23.62
C ASN A 3 -15.88 2.49 22.83
N ILE A 4 -16.55 2.62 21.65
CA ILE A 4 -17.02 1.46 20.86
C ILE A 4 -15.84 0.75 20.18
N ARG A 5 -14.89 1.51 19.63
CA ARG A 5 -13.69 0.94 19.01
C ARG A 5 -12.83 0.22 20.04
N ASP A 6 -12.61 0.85 21.19
CA ASP A 6 -11.85 0.25 22.28
C ASP A 6 -12.54 -1.02 22.80
N GLU A 7 -13.87 -1.03 22.87
CA GLU A 7 -14.64 -2.22 23.23
C GLU A 7 -14.46 -3.35 22.22
N ILE A 8 -14.54 -3.06 20.90
CA ILE A 8 -14.30 -4.06 19.85
C ILE A 8 -12.87 -4.61 19.93
N ILE A 9 -11.87 -3.71 20.06
CA ILE A 9 -10.48 -4.11 20.20
C ILE A 9 -10.27 -5.01 21.41
N GLN A 10 -10.89 -4.66 22.54
CA GLN A 10 -10.80 -5.44 23.77
C GLN A 10 -11.47 -6.82 23.61
N ASN A 11 -12.66 -6.89 23.01
CA ASN A 11 -13.37 -8.14 22.75
C ASN A 11 -12.56 -9.08 21.83
N VAL A 12 -11.97 -8.53 20.77
CA VAL A 12 -11.09 -9.28 19.87
C VAL A 12 -9.86 -9.79 20.62
N LYS A 13 -9.24 -8.92 21.44
CA LYS A 13 -8.10 -9.32 22.26
C LYS A 13 -8.46 -10.48 23.20
N GLU A 14 -9.55 -10.37 23.95
CA GLU A 14 -9.99 -11.43 24.90
C GLU A 14 -10.31 -12.75 24.18
N LYS A 15 -10.97 -12.70 22.99
CA LYS A 15 -11.21 -13.87 22.14
C LYS A 15 -9.91 -14.60 21.84
N PHE A 16 -8.88 -13.89 21.41
CA PHE A 16 -7.62 -14.49 20.99
C PHE A 16 -6.65 -14.80 22.13
N GLU A 17 -6.75 -14.11 23.25
CA GLU A 17 -5.95 -14.41 24.45
C GLU A 17 -6.31 -15.78 25.05
N ALA A 18 -7.57 -16.22 24.86
CA ALA A 18 -8.06 -17.51 25.30
C ALA A 18 -7.76 -18.66 24.30
N ASP A 19 -7.33 -18.37 23.08
CA ASP A 19 -7.04 -19.36 22.05
C ASP A 19 -5.59 -19.83 22.10
N SER A 20 -5.37 -21.09 22.48
CA SER A 20 -4.06 -21.72 22.57
C SER A 20 -3.31 -21.84 21.22
N ASN A 21 -4.00 -21.70 20.09
CA ASN A 21 -3.41 -21.66 18.75
C ASN A 21 -2.83 -20.28 18.41
N VAL A 22 -3.16 -19.24 19.18
CA VAL A 22 -2.69 -17.87 18.93
C VAL A 22 -1.38 -17.61 19.66
N ILE A 23 -0.35 -17.23 18.90
CA ILE A 23 0.94 -16.78 19.40
C ILE A 23 0.88 -15.31 19.73
N GLY A 24 0.20 -14.51 18.91
CA GLY A 24 0.15 -13.08 19.10
C GLY A 24 -0.91 -12.37 18.26
N LEU A 25 -1.14 -11.10 18.60
CA LEU A 25 -2.11 -10.22 17.97
C LEU A 25 -1.55 -8.83 17.78
N VAL A 26 -1.61 -8.33 16.56
CA VAL A 26 -1.24 -6.95 16.20
C VAL A 26 -2.49 -6.19 15.76
N LEU A 27 -2.71 -5.00 16.31
CA LEU A 27 -3.64 -4.02 15.78
C LEU A 27 -2.91 -3.23 14.69
N ALA A 28 -3.35 -3.37 13.46
CA ALA A 28 -2.74 -2.78 12.26
C ALA A 28 -3.56 -1.60 11.71
N GLY A 29 -3.18 -1.12 10.53
CA GLY A 29 -3.92 -0.11 9.79
C GLY A 29 -3.91 1.29 10.43
N SER A 30 -4.93 2.09 10.13
CA SER A 30 -5.09 3.45 10.67
C SER A 30 -5.55 3.47 12.13
N SER A 31 -5.98 2.34 12.65
CA SER A 31 -6.64 2.22 13.97
C SER A 31 -5.70 2.36 15.16
N PHE A 32 -4.38 2.27 14.96
CA PHE A 32 -3.41 2.40 16.05
C PHE A 32 -2.99 3.85 16.35
N ASN A 33 -3.17 4.78 15.40
CA ASN A 33 -2.85 6.20 15.57
C ASN A 33 -4.09 7.02 15.85
N ASN A 34 -4.27 7.48 17.09
CA ASN A 34 -5.40 8.32 17.52
C ASN A 34 -5.51 9.66 16.76
N SER A 35 -4.50 10.06 15.99
CA SER A 35 -4.44 11.36 15.30
C SER A 35 -5.21 11.43 13.98
N GLY A 36 -5.81 10.34 13.50
CA GLY A 36 -6.50 10.28 12.21
C GLY A 36 -7.72 9.36 12.16
N ILE A 37 -8.20 8.86 13.30
CA ILE A 37 -9.34 7.93 13.33
C ILE A 37 -10.59 8.66 12.83
N ASN A 38 -10.94 8.41 11.58
CA ASN A 38 -12.27 8.72 11.08
C ASN A 38 -13.24 7.69 11.68
N LYS A 39 -14.42 8.16 12.14
CA LYS A 39 -15.49 7.29 12.65
C LYS A 39 -15.91 6.16 11.69
N ASN A 40 -15.56 6.27 10.42
CA ASN A 40 -15.85 5.31 9.37
C ASN A 40 -14.65 4.41 8.99
N SER A 41 -13.51 4.52 9.70
CA SER A 41 -12.37 3.62 9.45
C SER A 41 -12.67 2.23 9.98
N ASP A 42 -12.22 1.21 9.28
CA ASP A 42 -12.15 -0.19 9.71
C ASP A 42 -11.17 -0.41 10.87
N ILE A 43 -11.19 -1.59 11.42
CA ILE A 43 -10.23 -2.05 12.43
C ILE A 43 -9.56 -3.30 11.86
N ASP A 44 -8.25 -3.20 11.65
CA ASP A 44 -7.43 -4.26 11.06
C ASP A 44 -6.63 -4.98 12.13
N PHE A 45 -6.65 -6.32 12.09
CA PHE A 45 -5.84 -7.16 12.96
C PHE A 45 -4.99 -8.14 12.15
N VAL A 46 -3.80 -8.42 12.64
CA VAL A 46 -3.00 -9.57 12.23
C VAL A 46 -2.91 -10.51 13.42
N VAL A 47 -3.47 -11.70 13.27
CA VAL A 47 -3.40 -12.78 14.25
C VAL A 47 -2.32 -13.74 13.83
N VAL A 48 -1.32 -13.94 14.69
CA VAL A 48 -0.23 -14.89 14.43
C VAL A 48 -0.55 -16.20 15.11
N THR A 49 -0.64 -17.29 14.32
CA THR A 49 -1.07 -18.61 14.77
C THR A 49 0.02 -19.67 14.69
N ILE A 50 -0.13 -20.75 15.46
CA ILE A 50 0.72 -21.95 15.36
C ILE A 50 0.35 -22.73 14.09
N SER A 51 -0.95 -22.81 13.78
CA SER A 51 -1.45 -23.47 12.57
C SER A 51 -1.13 -22.66 11.32
N PRO A 52 -1.07 -23.28 10.13
CA PRO A 52 -0.81 -22.55 8.88
C PRO A 52 -1.78 -21.40 8.69
N GLY A 53 -1.22 -20.23 8.35
CA GLY A 53 -1.94 -18.98 8.11
C GLY A 53 -2.53 -18.87 6.71
N GLY A 54 -2.82 -17.63 6.29
CA GLY A 54 -3.37 -17.33 4.97
C GLY A 54 -4.89 -17.32 4.92
N GLN A 55 -5.54 -17.22 6.08
CA GLN A 55 -6.98 -17.05 6.18
C GLN A 55 -7.30 -15.56 6.41
N PHE A 56 -8.52 -15.18 6.02
CA PHE A 56 -9.02 -13.82 6.17
C PHE A 56 -10.46 -13.89 6.70
N GLU A 57 -10.75 -13.14 7.77
CA GLU A 57 -12.07 -12.97 8.33
C GLU A 57 -12.46 -11.49 8.23
N PHE A 58 -13.71 -11.24 7.87
CA PHE A 58 -14.22 -9.91 7.69
C PHE A 58 -15.68 -9.87 8.17
N TYR A 59 -15.97 -8.94 9.08
CA TYR A 59 -17.31 -8.80 9.63
C TYR A 59 -17.60 -7.38 10.09
N HIS A 60 -18.86 -7.12 10.38
CA HIS A 60 -19.33 -5.82 10.84
C HIS A 60 -19.80 -5.93 12.29
N ASP A 61 -19.23 -5.11 13.19
CA ASP A 61 -19.60 -5.05 14.60
C ASP A 61 -19.86 -3.59 15.01
N LYS A 62 -21.04 -3.35 15.62
CA LYS A 62 -21.46 -2.03 16.15
C LYS A 62 -21.28 -0.86 15.17
N GLY A 63 -21.47 -1.10 13.88
CA GLY A 63 -21.31 -0.07 12.86
C GLY A 63 -19.88 0.11 12.34
N ILE A 64 -18.94 -0.75 12.71
CA ILE A 64 -17.53 -0.70 12.32
C ILE A 64 -17.16 -2.02 11.60
N TRP A 65 -16.42 -1.92 10.50
CA TRP A 65 -15.83 -3.06 9.83
C TRP A 65 -14.60 -3.55 10.59
N VAL A 66 -14.49 -4.87 10.74
CA VAL A 66 -13.36 -5.54 11.38
C VAL A 66 -12.76 -6.51 10.37
N GLU A 67 -11.46 -6.38 10.13
CA GLU A 67 -10.68 -7.24 9.25
C GLU A 67 -9.63 -7.99 10.06
N ILE A 68 -9.56 -9.31 9.90
CA ILE A 68 -8.62 -10.17 10.62
C ILE A 68 -7.86 -11.03 9.62
N PHE A 69 -6.55 -10.82 9.56
CA PHE A 69 -5.62 -11.62 8.77
C PHE A 69 -4.98 -12.66 9.69
N TYR A 70 -5.17 -13.94 9.39
CA TYR A 70 -4.54 -15.04 10.11
C TYR A 70 -3.28 -15.44 9.38
N GLU A 71 -2.14 -15.28 10.03
CA GLU A 71 -0.83 -15.58 9.47
C GLU A 71 -0.03 -16.48 10.42
N ASP A 72 0.88 -17.26 9.88
CA ASP A 72 1.89 -17.96 10.65
C ASP A 72 3.26 -17.27 10.51
N GLU A 73 4.19 -17.62 11.39
CA GLU A 73 5.53 -17.03 11.41
C GLU A 73 6.27 -17.18 10.08
N GLU A 74 6.16 -18.35 9.43
CA GLU A 74 6.86 -18.67 8.18
C GLU A 74 6.35 -17.75 7.05
N ARG A 75 5.03 -17.59 6.96
CA ARG A 75 4.42 -16.70 5.96
C ARG A 75 4.79 -15.24 6.18
N ILE A 76 4.80 -14.76 7.42
CA ILE A 76 5.21 -13.38 7.74
C ILE A 76 6.68 -13.17 7.35
N LYS A 77 7.57 -14.08 7.72
CA LYS A 77 8.98 -14.01 7.31
C LYS A 77 9.14 -14.03 5.79
N LYS A 78 8.35 -14.86 5.10
CA LYS A 78 8.32 -14.89 3.64
C LYS A 78 7.83 -13.56 3.04
N CYS A 79 6.80 -12.94 3.60
CA CYS A 79 6.37 -11.61 3.20
C CYS A 79 7.49 -10.56 3.37
N PHE A 80 8.26 -10.64 4.46
CA PHE A 80 9.39 -9.75 4.70
C PHE A 80 10.52 -9.96 3.68
N GLU A 81 10.88 -11.21 3.38
CA GLU A 81 11.85 -11.56 2.33
C GLU A 81 11.42 -11.08 0.94
N ASP A 82 10.12 -11.15 0.64
CA ASP A 82 9.55 -10.69 -0.63
C ASP A 82 9.31 -9.17 -0.65
N ASN A 83 9.68 -8.45 0.43
CA ASN A 83 9.42 -7.02 0.62
C ASN A 83 7.94 -6.67 0.43
N ASP A 84 7.03 -7.44 1.07
CA ASP A 84 5.60 -7.14 1.08
C ASP A 84 5.32 -5.90 1.93
N GLU A 85 4.98 -4.82 1.26
CA GLU A 85 4.79 -3.50 1.87
C GLU A 85 3.64 -3.49 2.87
N ILE A 86 2.60 -4.30 2.66
CA ILE A 86 1.44 -4.36 3.55
C ILE A 86 1.85 -5.00 4.87
N MET A 87 2.44 -6.20 4.81
CA MET A 87 2.84 -6.94 6.01
C MET A 87 3.91 -6.18 6.79
N ILE A 88 4.92 -5.61 6.11
CA ILE A 88 5.96 -4.80 6.76
C ILE A 88 5.33 -3.61 7.49
N ASN A 89 4.41 -2.86 6.86
CA ASN A 89 3.74 -1.74 7.52
C ASN A 89 2.84 -2.18 8.69
N CYS A 90 2.16 -3.34 8.59
CA CYS A 90 1.36 -3.88 9.69
C CYS A 90 2.21 -4.11 10.95
N PHE A 91 3.41 -4.64 10.81
CA PHE A 91 4.30 -4.86 11.96
C PHE A 91 5.05 -3.61 12.39
N LYS A 92 5.61 -2.84 11.46
CA LYS A 92 6.34 -1.60 11.77
C LYS A 92 5.51 -0.62 12.58
N ASP A 93 4.31 -0.32 12.07
CA ASP A 93 3.44 0.71 12.62
C ASP A 93 2.42 0.14 13.62
N GLY A 94 2.11 -1.15 13.57
CA GLY A 94 1.10 -1.79 14.37
C GLY A 94 1.39 -1.78 15.88
N ARG A 95 0.32 -1.85 16.67
CA ARG A 95 0.38 -2.00 18.13
C ARG A 95 0.23 -3.48 18.49
N ILE A 96 1.22 -4.05 19.14
CA ILE A 96 1.18 -5.42 19.67
C ILE A 96 0.19 -5.44 20.85
N LEU A 97 -0.83 -6.30 20.78
CA LEU A 97 -1.85 -6.48 21.82
C LEU A 97 -1.61 -7.76 22.61
N ILE A 98 -1.11 -8.83 21.95
CA ILE A 98 -0.75 -10.12 22.55
C ILE A 98 0.60 -10.53 21.98
N ASP A 99 1.53 -10.96 22.82
CA ASP A 99 2.81 -11.56 22.41
C ASP A 99 3.24 -12.61 23.43
N ASN A 100 2.71 -13.83 23.29
CA ASN A 100 2.89 -14.90 24.25
C ASN A 100 4.31 -15.50 24.26
N LYS A 101 5.12 -15.24 23.21
CA LYS A 101 6.46 -15.83 23.04
C LYS A 101 7.56 -14.82 22.73
N GLY A 102 7.25 -13.52 22.72
CA GLY A 102 8.19 -12.47 22.32
C GLY A 102 8.44 -12.39 20.80
N LEU A 103 7.75 -13.24 20.01
CA LEU A 103 7.90 -13.32 18.56
C LEU A 103 7.50 -12.04 17.84
N LEU A 104 6.41 -11.39 18.28
CA LEU A 104 5.90 -10.20 17.62
C LEU A 104 6.86 -9.01 17.81
N GLY A 105 7.52 -8.95 18.95
CA GLY A 105 8.58 -7.97 19.20
C GLY A 105 9.75 -8.14 18.24
N GLU A 106 10.17 -9.38 17.97
CA GLU A 106 11.22 -9.69 17.00
C GLU A 106 10.80 -9.36 15.56
N LEU A 107 9.58 -9.75 15.17
CA LEU A 107 9.02 -9.44 13.84
C LEU A 107 8.90 -7.93 13.63
N LYS A 108 8.44 -7.18 14.64
CA LYS A 108 8.39 -5.72 14.58
C LYS A 108 9.76 -5.09 14.37
N LYS A 109 10.78 -5.59 15.10
CA LYS A 109 12.15 -5.14 14.92
C LYS A 109 12.62 -5.42 13.49
N SER A 110 12.43 -6.66 13.00
CA SER A 110 12.77 -7.02 11.62
C SER A 110 12.09 -6.14 10.57
N ALA A 111 10.80 -5.79 10.77
CA ALA A 111 10.10 -4.88 9.89
C ALA A 111 10.70 -3.47 9.91
N MET A 112 11.15 -2.98 11.06
CA MET A 112 11.82 -1.68 11.18
C MET A 112 13.18 -1.68 10.49
N ASP A 113 13.97 -2.75 10.65
CA ASP A 113 15.27 -2.91 10.00
C ASP A 113 15.11 -2.90 8.46
N ILE A 114 14.10 -3.59 7.93
CA ILE A 114 13.80 -3.56 6.48
C ILE A 114 13.45 -2.15 5.99
N VAL A 115 12.76 -1.35 6.79
CA VAL A 115 12.36 0.01 6.40
C VAL A 115 13.53 0.98 6.33
N GLU A 116 14.55 0.79 7.17
CA GLU A 116 15.77 1.61 7.15
C GLU A 116 16.57 1.43 5.85
N ASP A 117 16.59 0.19 5.32
CA ASP A 117 17.31 -0.17 4.09
C ASP A 117 16.35 -0.67 2.99
N TYR A 118 15.16 -0.06 2.90
CA TYR A 118 14.14 -0.55 1.97
C TYR A 118 14.58 -0.47 0.52
N GLU A 119 14.67 -1.64 -0.11
CA GLU A 119 14.84 -1.80 -1.55
C GLU A 119 13.68 -2.62 -2.12
N ILE A 120 13.05 -2.09 -3.15
CA ILE A 120 12.01 -2.85 -3.85
C ILE A 120 12.62 -4.10 -4.49
N SER A 121 11.96 -5.25 -4.36
CA SER A 121 12.38 -6.45 -5.08
C SER A 121 12.34 -6.25 -6.59
N ASP A 122 13.27 -6.87 -7.32
CA ASP A 122 13.36 -6.79 -8.79
C ASP A 122 12.04 -7.19 -9.47
N TYR A 123 11.32 -8.15 -8.90
CA TYR A 123 10.00 -8.56 -9.37
C TYR A 123 8.96 -7.44 -9.23
N ASN A 124 8.85 -6.83 -8.06
CA ASN A 124 7.88 -5.78 -7.80
C ASN A 124 8.20 -4.51 -8.61
N LEU A 125 9.48 -4.19 -8.79
CA LEU A 125 9.90 -3.10 -9.65
C LEU A 125 9.49 -3.35 -11.11
N LYS A 126 9.74 -4.54 -11.65
CA LYS A 126 9.35 -4.91 -13.02
C LYS A 126 7.84 -4.86 -13.19
N ARG A 127 7.07 -5.31 -12.21
CA ARG A 127 5.60 -5.25 -12.21
C ARG A 127 5.07 -3.82 -12.21
N LEU A 128 5.66 -2.94 -11.41
CA LEU A 128 5.33 -1.51 -11.39
C LEU A 128 5.60 -0.88 -12.76
N LYS A 129 6.80 -1.07 -13.30
CA LYS A 129 7.20 -0.52 -14.61
C LYS A 129 6.29 -1.02 -15.74
N TYR A 130 5.93 -2.30 -15.74
CA TYR A 130 4.98 -2.84 -16.71
C TYR A 130 3.62 -2.11 -16.64
N ARG A 131 3.08 -1.92 -15.45
CA ARG A 131 1.79 -1.22 -15.26
C ARG A 131 1.86 0.21 -15.74
N LEU A 132 2.90 0.95 -15.37
CA LEU A 132 3.12 2.32 -15.81
C LEU A 132 3.21 2.39 -17.34
N GLN A 133 3.96 1.49 -17.99
CA GLN A 133 4.14 1.47 -19.44
C GLN A 133 2.84 1.20 -20.19
N VAL A 134 2.03 0.23 -19.74
CA VAL A 134 0.74 -0.09 -20.38
C VAL A 134 -0.21 1.09 -20.32
N ILE A 135 -0.27 1.79 -19.18
CA ILE A 135 -1.12 2.96 -19.03
C ILE A 135 -0.57 4.16 -19.79
N LEU A 136 0.74 4.36 -19.82
CA LEU A 136 1.40 5.42 -20.61
C LEU A 136 0.98 5.37 -22.09
N LEU A 137 0.93 4.18 -22.69
CA LEU A 137 0.47 4.04 -24.08
C LEU A 137 -0.99 4.47 -24.26
N LYS A 138 -1.85 4.16 -23.29
CA LYS A 138 -3.27 4.57 -23.31
C LYS A 138 -3.41 6.09 -23.09
N ILE A 139 -2.62 6.67 -22.18
CA ILE A 139 -2.57 8.13 -21.92
C ILE A 139 -2.13 8.87 -23.19
N LYS A 140 -1.05 8.43 -23.84
CA LYS A 140 -0.61 9.01 -25.12
C LYS A 140 -1.71 8.98 -26.18
N ASN A 141 -2.45 7.88 -26.29
CA ASN A 141 -3.54 7.75 -27.23
C ASN A 141 -4.73 8.69 -26.89
N ALA A 142 -5.09 8.82 -25.61
CA ALA A 142 -6.12 9.77 -25.16
C ALA A 142 -5.70 11.23 -25.47
N TYR A 143 -4.45 11.58 -25.20
CA TYR A 143 -3.87 12.89 -25.53
C TYR A 143 -3.94 13.20 -27.01
N LEU A 144 -3.51 12.28 -27.89
CA LEU A 144 -3.53 12.46 -29.34
C LEU A 144 -4.95 12.64 -29.90
N LYS A 145 -5.94 12.01 -29.25
CA LYS A 145 -7.37 12.15 -29.61
C LYS A 145 -8.04 13.36 -28.98
N LYS A 146 -7.32 14.14 -28.18
CA LYS A 146 -7.85 15.27 -27.39
C LYS A 146 -9.07 14.86 -26.54
N ASP A 147 -9.02 13.64 -25.98
CA ASP A 147 -10.05 13.05 -25.13
C ASP A 147 -9.68 13.31 -23.66
N LEU A 148 -10.12 14.46 -23.13
CA LEU A 148 -9.82 14.92 -21.78
C LEU A 148 -10.37 13.97 -20.71
N ASP A 149 -11.61 13.53 -20.85
CA ASP A 149 -12.26 12.66 -19.86
C ASP A 149 -11.50 11.34 -19.71
N LYS A 150 -11.12 10.76 -20.84
CA LYS A 150 -10.31 9.54 -20.85
C LYS A 150 -8.89 9.76 -20.31
N LEU A 151 -8.28 10.90 -20.59
CA LEU A 151 -6.96 11.26 -20.05
C LEU A 151 -7.02 11.33 -18.53
N ILE A 152 -8.00 12.08 -17.98
CA ILE A 152 -8.23 12.20 -16.53
C ILE A 152 -8.45 10.83 -15.89
N PHE A 153 -9.36 10.03 -16.44
CA PHE A 153 -9.65 8.69 -15.94
C PHE A 153 -8.37 7.82 -15.87
N LEU A 154 -7.56 7.83 -16.92
CA LEU A 154 -6.32 7.05 -16.96
C LEU A 154 -5.27 7.57 -16.00
N CYS A 155 -5.12 8.88 -15.85
CA CYS A 155 -4.22 9.48 -14.86
C CYS A 155 -4.65 9.10 -13.44
N MET A 156 -5.94 9.18 -13.12
CA MET A 156 -6.45 8.76 -11.81
C MET A 156 -6.29 7.26 -11.56
N TYR A 157 -6.51 6.44 -12.59
CA TYR A 157 -6.30 4.99 -12.50
C TYR A 157 -4.84 4.61 -12.17
N VAL A 158 -3.87 5.33 -12.75
CA VAL A 158 -2.44 5.05 -12.52
C VAL A 158 -1.88 5.75 -11.28
N PHE A 159 -2.63 6.69 -10.70
CA PHE A 159 -2.18 7.53 -9.59
C PHE A 159 -1.59 6.76 -8.41
N PRO A 160 -2.19 5.66 -7.93
CA PRO A 160 -1.59 4.82 -6.88
C PRO A 160 -0.21 4.27 -7.25
N HIS A 161 -0.01 3.91 -8.51
CA HIS A 161 1.28 3.41 -8.99
C HIS A 161 2.33 4.51 -9.11
N LEU A 162 1.93 5.75 -9.41
CA LEU A 162 2.82 6.92 -9.40
C LEU A 162 3.28 7.23 -7.98
N ILE A 163 2.35 7.23 -7.00
CA ILE A 163 2.69 7.40 -5.59
C ILE A 163 3.71 6.33 -5.16
N ARG A 164 3.39 5.06 -5.41
CA ARG A 164 4.29 3.94 -5.09
C ARG A 164 5.66 4.13 -5.73
N GLY A 165 5.70 4.53 -7.00
CA GLY A 165 6.95 4.82 -7.71
C GLY A 165 7.77 5.91 -7.04
N LEU A 166 7.14 6.98 -6.57
CA LEU A 166 7.83 8.05 -5.84
C LEU A 166 8.46 7.56 -4.54
N TYR A 167 7.73 6.77 -3.74
CA TYR A 167 8.31 6.20 -2.52
C TYR A 167 9.53 5.32 -2.84
N ILE A 168 9.43 4.49 -3.88
CA ILE A 168 10.51 3.60 -4.32
C ILE A 168 11.77 4.35 -4.72
N ILE A 169 11.66 5.40 -5.55
CA ILE A 169 12.85 6.17 -5.99
C ILE A 169 13.47 7.00 -4.86
N ASN A 170 12.74 7.19 -3.77
CA ASN A 170 13.22 7.83 -2.54
C ASN A 170 13.68 6.81 -1.49
N HIS A 171 13.83 5.53 -1.82
CA HIS A 171 14.21 4.45 -0.91
C HIS A 171 13.33 4.39 0.35
N LYS A 172 12.03 4.58 0.17
CA LYS A 172 11.04 4.54 1.24
C LYS A 172 9.97 3.52 0.95
N ILE A 173 9.55 2.81 1.99
CA ILE A 173 8.40 1.91 1.88
C ILE A 173 7.13 2.72 1.63
N PRO A 174 6.33 2.37 0.60
CA PRO A 174 5.03 2.99 0.40
C PRO A 174 4.12 2.77 1.62
N PRO A 175 3.36 3.79 2.05
CA PRO A 175 2.43 3.64 3.17
C PRO A 175 1.25 2.74 2.77
N THR A 176 0.47 2.31 3.75
CA THR A 176 -0.81 1.64 3.50
C THR A 176 -1.80 2.55 2.75
N LEU A 177 -2.75 1.95 2.04
CA LEU A 177 -3.68 2.63 1.12
C LEU A 177 -4.34 3.89 1.70
N GLY A 178 -4.76 3.87 2.95
CA GLY A 178 -5.42 5.01 3.61
C GLY A 178 -4.54 6.26 3.75
N LEU A 179 -3.22 6.12 3.65
CA LEU A 179 -2.23 7.19 3.79
C LEU A 179 -1.53 7.54 2.47
N TRP A 180 -1.95 6.95 1.36
CA TRP A 180 -1.27 7.13 0.07
C TRP A 180 -1.24 8.59 -0.37
N TYR A 181 -2.33 9.32 -0.21
CA TYR A 181 -2.36 10.74 -0.55
C TYR A 181 -2.33 11.61 0.70
N ASP A 182 -1.18 11.63 1.36
CA ASP A 182 -0.83 12.66 2.35
C ASP A 182 0.06 13.69 1.64
N ARG A 183 -0.51 14.87 1.34
CA ARG A 183 0.16 15.93 0.57
C ARG A 183 1.49 16.33 1.20
N ASP A 184 1.54 16.48 2.51
CA ASP A 184 2.74 16.94 3.21
C ASP A 184 3.86 15.88 3.19
N ARG A 185 3.48 14.62 3.22
CA ARG A 185 4.44 13.50 3.05
C ARG A 185 4.94 13.41 1.63
N ILE A 186 4.05 13.52 0.64
CA ILE A 186 4.39 13.46 -0.78
C ILE A 186 5.35 14.59 -1.14
N LEU A 187 5.10 15.82 -0.69
CA LEU A 187 5.97 16.98 -0.99
C LEU A 187 7.40 16.85 -0.44
N LYS A 188 7.64 15.93 0.49
CA LYS A 188 9.00 15.61 0.99
C LYS A 188 9.75 14.60 0.14
N LEU A 189 9.12 14.06 -0.90
CA LEU A 189 9.73 13.10 -1.84
C LEU A 189 10.29 13.84 -3.06
N GLU A 190 11.38 13.33 -3.61
CA GLU A 190 11.85 13.79 -4.93
C GLU A 190 10.73 13.52 -5.97
N GLY A 191 10.30 14.54 -6.69
CA GLY A 191 9.19 14.47 -7.65
C GLY A 191 7.79 14.54 -7.03
N GLY A 192 7.69 14.72 -5.73
CA GLY A 192 6.40 14.85 -5.03
C GLY A 192 5.60 16.08 -5.48
N ASP A 193 6.29 17.17 -5.80
CA ASP A 193 5.72 18.38 -6.39
C ASP A 193 5.04 18.10 -7.74
N LEU A 194 5.63 17.29 -8.60
CA LEU A 194 5.04 16.88 -9.87
C LEU A 194 3.75 16.10 -9.68
N LEU A 195 3.72 15.20 -8.69
CA LEU A 195 2.50 14.43 -8.40
C LEU A 195 1.37 15.32 -7.86
N VAL A 196 1.70 16.25 -6.95
CA VAL A 196 0.73 17.22 -6.42
C VAL A 196 0.22 18.11 -7.53
N ASN A 197 1.09 18.62 -8.38
CA ASN A 197 0.71 19.46 -9.53
C ASN A 197 -0.17 18.67 -10.51
N LEU A 198 0.11 17.40 -10.78
CA LEU A 198 -0.76 16.54 -11.60
C LEU A 198 -2.16 16.44 -11.01
N PHE A 199 -2.27 16.24 -9.71
CA PHE A 199 -3.56 16.15 -9.02
C PHE A 199 -4.33 17.48 -9.09
N GLU A 200 -3.66 18.61 -8.83
CA GLU A 200 -4.31 19.93 -8.92
C GLU A 200 -4.71 20.28 -10.37
N ALA A 201 -3.90 19.94 -11.36
CA ALA A 201 -4.25 20.14 -12.77
C ALA A 201 -5.50 19.33 -13.16
N ILE A 202 -5.59 18.06 -12.71
CA ILE A 202 -6.77 17.21 -12.93
C ILE A 202 -7.99 17.80 -12.23
N LYS A 203 -7.88 18.18 -10.96
CA LYS A 203 -8.96 18.72 -10.14
C LYS A 203 -9.54 20.02 -10.72
N ASN A 204 -8.68 20.87 -11.27
CA ASN A 204 -9.06 22.19 -11.79
C ASN A 204 -9.39 22.16 -13.29
N SER A 205 -9.24 21.00 -13.96
CA SER A 205 -9.53 20.87 -15.38
C SER A 205 -11.01 21.07 -15.67
N SER A 206 -11.32 21.96 -16.61
CA SER A 206 -12.69 22.29 -17.01
C SER A 206 -12.87 22.36 -18.54
N SER A 207 -11.76 22.33 -19.28
CA SER A 207 -11.77 22.53 -20.73
C SER A 207 -10.74 21.65 -21.44
N LYS A 208 -10.92 21.48 -22.77
CA LYS A 208 -9.94 20.75 -23.59
C LYS A 208 -8.55 21.40 -23.65
N GLN A 209 -8.42 22.66 -23.24
CA GLN A 209 -7.13 23.35 -23.19
C GLN A 209 -6.24 22.82 -22.07
N ASP A 210 -6.84 22.24 -21.02
CA ASP A 210 -6.14 21.71 -19.84
C ASP A 210 -5.42 20.37 -20.15
N ILE A 211 -5.75 19.76 -21.30
CA ILE A 211 -5.21 18.44 -21.69
C ILE A 211 -3.68 18.44 -21.85
N ASP A 212 -3.14 19.56 -22.38
CA ASP A 212 -1.69 19.69 -22.60
C ASP A 212 -0.93 19.81 -21.27
N GLU A 213 -1.49 20.53 -20.31
CA GLU A 213 -0.91 20.67 -18.96
C GLU A 213 -0.85 19.33 -18.23
N ILE A 214 -1.99 18.63 -18.13
CA ILE A 214 -2.09 17.32 -17.48
C ILE A 214 -1.12 16.33 -18.11
N TYR A 215 -1.10 16.27 -19.45
CA TYR A 215 -0.22 15.36 -20.18
C TYR A 215 1.26 15.66 -19.94
N ASN A 216 1.66 16.94 -19.97
CA ASN A 216 3.04 17.34 -19.78
C ASN A 216 3.54 17.04 -18.36
N ILE A 217 2.74 17.31 -17.32
CA ILE A 217 3.11 17.00 -15.93
C ILE A 217 3.23 15.47 -15.77
N PHE A 218 2.25 14.71 -16.30
CA PHE A 218 2.32 13.25 -16.27
C PHE A 218 3.59 12.70 -16.93
N MET A 219 3.97 13.25 -18.09
CA MET A 219 5.18 12.82 -18.81
C MET A 219 6.46 13.15 -18.04
N GLN A 220 6.53 14.32 -17.39
CA GLN A 220 7.66 14.68 -16.53
C GLN A 220 7.84 13.69 -15.38
N LEU A 221 6.73 13.36 -14.69
CA LEU A 221 6.74 12.40 -13.59
C LEU A 221 7.13 10.99 -14.06
N ASN A 222 6.56 10.52 -15.18
CA ASN A 222 6.91 9.23 -15.74
C ASN A 222 8.41 9.16 -16.15
N ASN A 223 8.95 10.21 -16.75
CA ASN A 223 10.35 10.28 -17.14
C ASN A 223 11.29 10.29 -15.92
N LEU A 224 10.90 10.96 -14.84
CA LEU A 224 11.64 10.92 -13.57
C LEU A 224 11.70 9.49 -13.03
N LEU A 225 10.55 8.81 -12.95
CA LEU A 225 10.48 7.43 -12.47
C LEU A 225 11.32 6.48 -13.35
N ASP A 226 11.22 6.60 -14.68
CA ASP A 226 12.01 5.79 -15.59
C ASP A 226 13.53 6.03 -15.42
N SER A 227 13.97 7.29 -15.30
CA SER A 227 15.38 7.60 -15.12
C SER A 227 15.99 7.04 -13.84
N LYS A 228 15.22 7.11 -12.74
CA LYS A 228 15.64 6.64 -11.41
C LYS A 228 15.55 5.13 -11.23
N THR A 229 14.77 4.44 -12.05
CA THR A 229 14.58 2.98 -11.96
C THR A 229 15.29 2.19 -13.07
N GLY A 230 16.38 2.74 -13.64
CA GLY A 230 17.19 2.06 -14.66
C GLY A 230 16.60 2.13 -16.08
N GLY A 231 15.84 3.18 -16.40
CA GLY A 231 15.31 3.48 -17.73
C GLY A 231 14.00 2.77 -18.07
N ALA A 232 13.55 2.98 -19.31
CA ALA A 232 12.27 2.48 -19.78
C ALA A 232 12.17 0.94 -19.72
N PHE A 233 10.97 0.44 -19.50
CA PHE A 233 10.69 -0.99 -19.43
C PHE A 233 11.01 -1.70 -20.76
N LYS A 234 11.94 -2.65 -20.72
CA LYS A 234 12.40 -3.39 -21.92
C LYS A 234 11.69 -4.73 -22.13
N GLY A 235 10.70 -5.02 -21.34
CA GLY A 235 9.97 -6.29 -21.39
C GLY A 235 10.37 -7.23 -20.26
N TRP A 236 9.47 -8.16 -19.97
CA TRP A 236 9.58 -9.09 -18.87
C TRP A 236 8.93 -10.41 -19.25
N LYS A 237 9.64 -11.51 -18.99
CA LYS A 237 9.07 -12.86 -19.09
C LYS A 237 8.89 -13.40 -17.70
N ASP A 238 7.66 -13.52 -17.25
CA ASP A 238 7.35 -14.23 -16.01
C ASP A 238 7.43 -15.74 -16.26
N LYS A 239 8.30 -16.42 -15.53
CA LYS A 239 8.42 -17.88 -15.58
C LYS A 239 7.50 -18.58 -14.58
N ARG A 240 6.84 -17.83 -13.69
CA ARG A 240 5.97 -18.36 -12.64
C ARG A 240 4.56 -18.57 -13.15
N LYS A 241 4.30 -19.73 -13.75
CA LYS A 241 2.92 -20.16 -14.11
C LYS A 241 2.06 -20.56 -12.89
N GLU A 242 2.62 -20.63 -11.68
CA GLU A 242 2.00 -21.32 -10.54
C GLU A 242 1.32 -20.42 -9.52
N HIS A 243 1.49 -19.09 -9.55
CA HIS A 243 0.95 -18.20 -8.50
C HIS A 243 -0.21 -17.29 -8.92
N PHE A 244 -0.75 -17.44 -10.13
CA PHE A 244 -1.86 -16.59 -10.60
C PHE A 244 -3.27 -17.08 -10.20
N GLN A 245 -3.40 -18.14 -9.40
CA GLN A 245 -4.71 -18.70 -9.04
C GLN A 245 -5.31 -18.18 -7.73
N THR A 246 -4.70 -17.23 -7.03
CA THR A 246 -5.15 -16.84 -5.67
C THR A 246 -5.66 -15.41 -5.52
N PHE A 247 -5.80 -14.62 -6.58
CA PHE A 247 -6.39 -13.28 -6.47
C PHE A 247 -7.30 -12.96 -7.68
N LEU A 248 -8.44 -13.64 -7.75
CA LEU A 248 -9.66 -13.19 -8.42
C LEU A 248 -10.81 -13.31 -7.44
#